data_faeab60ef299531a34be4a684fac8dd5
#
_entry.id   faeab60ef299531a34be4a684fac8dd5
#
_cell.length_a   1.000
_cell.length_b   1.000
_cell.length_c   1.000
_cell.angle_alpha   90.00
_cell.angle_beta   90.00
_cell.angle_gamma   90.00
#
_symmetry.space_group_name_H-M   'P 1'
#
loop_
_entity.id
_entity.type
_entity.pdbx_description
1 polymer ?
#
loop_
_entity_poly.entity_id
_entity_poly.type
_entity_poly.pdbx_seq_one_letter_code
_entity_poly.pdbx_strand_id
1 'polypeptide(L)'
;LIVQGQSPDFILLNNDLTDGGLEGLSAGSVLPSPKMGWYQRKKSQHFDFLRPLIEEISELIGIEPWHLICDSFVSEEKCLEKEACRIKLAEEVDVFLAHLSERYARLGVDRDPVVYVKNNRGTYGLGIMTVTSGEQLLNLSNRKMKKLMYGKGTTDVEDFLIQEGVPTLMKTEAGDPVEPVVYLVDGDASSWFYRVNPKKDEIGNLNSPSAHFVSSEEDPSFMTHAHNWHALLSELSMLAMGLEYAAL
;
A
#
# COMPACT_ATOMS: atom_id res chain seq x y z
N LEU A 1 28.21 -15.18 2.61
CA LEU A 1 27.96 -15.03 4.06
C LEU A 1 28.56 -16.21 4.81
N ILE A 2 29.30 -15.94 5.90
CA ILE A 2 29.87 -16.98 6.79
C ILE A 2 29.38 -16.68 8.20
N VAL A 3 28.77 -17.67 8.85
CA VAL A 3 28.31 -17.60 10.24
C VAL A 3 29.07 -18.65 11.06
N GLN A 4 29.81 -18.23 12.08
CA GLN A 4 30.63 -19.12 12.93
C GLN A 4 31.60 -19.98 12.13
N GLY A 5 32.16 -19.46 11.03
CA GLY A 5 33.10 -20.17 10.17
C GLY A 5 32.46 -21.15 9.17
N GLN A 6 31.14 -21.20 9.07
CA GLN A 6 30.41 -22.06 8.14
C GLN A 6 29.56 -21.24 7.18
N SER A 7 29.40 -21.70 5.95
CA SER A 7 28.45 -21.14 4.99
C SER A 7 27.06 -21.72 5.29
N PRO A 8 26.00 -20.91 5.48
CA PRO A 8 24.67 -21.46 5.65
C PRO A 8 24.16 -22.07 4.35
N ASP A 9 23.44 -23.17 4.42
CA ASP A 9 22.77 -23.80 3.28
C ASP A 9 21.56 -22.99 2.84
N PHE A 10 20.91 -22.27 3.79
CA PHE A 10 19.72 -21.49 3.56
C PHE A 10 19.70 -20.25 4.48
N ILE A 11 19.15 -19.14 3.98
CA ILE A 11 19.00 -17.88 4.70
C ILE A 11 17.53 -17.44 4.64
N LEU A 12 16.89 -17.38 5.80
CA LEU A 12 15.58 -16.73 5.93
C LEU A 12 15.80 -15.24 6.14
N LEU A 13 15.45 -14.45 5.13
CA LEU A 13 15.62 -12.99 5.15
C LEU A 13 14.41 -12.32 5.81
N ASN A 14 14.51 -12.07 7.12
CA ASN A 14 13.52 -11.30 7.86
C ASN A 14 13.95 -9.82 7.94
N ASN A 15 14.11 -9.20 6.77
CA ASN A 15 14.45 -7.78 6.63
C ASN A 15 13.85 -7.25 5.34
N ASP A 16 13.23 -6.08 5.41
CA ASP A 16 12.56 -5.42 4.27
C ASP A 16 13.52 -4.66 3.34
N LEU A 17 14.80 -4.61 3.67
CA LEU A 17 15.87 -4.01 2.85
C LEU A 17 15.54 -2.56 2.40
N THR A 18 15.04 -1.73 3.29
CA THR A 18 14.70 -0.32 2.94
C THR A 18 15.93 0.54 2.66
N ASP A 19 17.05 0.21 3.27
CA ASP A 19 18.29 0.99 3.19
C ASP A 19 19.25 0.48 2.08
N GLY A 20 18.83 -0.50 1.29
CA GLY A 20 19.61 -1.09 0.20
C GLY A 20 19.78 -2.60 0.31
N GLY A 21 20.37 -3.18 -0.73
CA GLY A 21 20.71 -4.60 -0.76
C GLY A 21 21.85 -4.94 0.20
N LEU A 22 21.90 -6.18 0.64
CA LEU A 22 22.99 -6.69 1.50
C LEU A 22 24.06 -7.36 0.63
N GLU A 23 25.30 -6.89 0.76
CA GLU A 23 26.44 -7.52 0.08
C GLU A 23 26.65 -8.96 0.57
N GLY A 24 27.05 -9.83 -0.36
CA GLY A 24 27.37 -11.25 -0.05
C GLY A 24 26.16 -12.17 0.10
N LEU A 25 24.94 -11.69 -0.14
CA LEU A 25 23.76 -12.54 -0.29
C LEU A 25 23.61 -12.96 -1.75
N SER A 26 23.74 -14.24 -2.05
CA SER A 26 23.41 -14.79 -3.37
C SER A 26 21.93 -15.16 -3.43
N ALA A 27 21.26 -14.88 -4.56
CA ALA A 27 19.83 -15.10 -4.71
C ALA A 27 19.36 -16.56 -4.54
N GLY A 28 20.25 -17.55 -4.72
CA GLY A 28 19.87 -18.95 -4.74
C GLY A 28 19.64 -19.62 -3.38
N SER A 29 20.10 -19.00 -2.28
CA SER A 29 19.98 -19.58 -0.94
C SER A 29 19.26 -18.64 0.05
N VAL A 30 18.62 -17.58 -0.44
CA VAL A 30 17.98 -16.56 0.38
C VAL A 30 16.50 -16.46 0.04
N LEU A 31 15.63 -16.59 1.04
CA LEU A 31 14.19 -16.47 0.88
C LEU A 31 13.60 -15.51 1.94
N PRO A 32 12.71 -14.56 1.57
CA PRO A 32 12.46 -14.12 0.21
C PRO A 32 13.70 -13.57 -0.48
N SER A 33 13.66 -13.54 -1.82
CA SER A 33 14.80 -13.04 -2.59
C SER A 33 15.16 -11.61 -2.23
N PRO A 34 16.46 -11.26 -2.10
CA PRO A 34 16.87 -9.87 -1.91
C PRO A 34 16.39 -8.91 -3.01
N LYS A 35 16.11 -9.42 -4.21
CA LYS A 35 15.51 -8.65 -5.31
C LYS A 35 14.12 -8.11 -4.98
N MET A 36 13.42 -8.71 -3.99
CA MET A 36 12.11 -8.25 -3.52
C MET A 36 12.22 -7.21 -2.39
N GLY A 37 13.40 -6.69 -2.11
CA GLY A 37 13.62 -5.64 -1.12
C GLY A 37 12.99 -4.31 -1.50
N TRP A 38 12.49 -3.58 -0.50
CA TRP A 38 11.83 -2.28 -0.69
C TRP A 38 12.74 -1.18 -1.25
N TYR A 39 14.06 -1.36 -1.23
CA TYR A 39 15.01 -0.41 -1.83
C TYR A 39 14.83 -0.25 -3.34
N GLN A 40 14.20 -1.21 -4.03
CA GLN A 40 13.98 -1.16 -5.47
C GLN A 40 12.51 -1.36 -5.90
N ARG A 41 11.66 -1.96 -5.04
CA ARG A 41 10.26 -2.20 -5.38
C ARG A 41 9.44 -0.90 -5.37
N LYS A 42 8.51 -0.81 -6.31
CA LYS A 42 7.50 0.25 -6.38
C LYS A 42 6.12 -0.35 -6.13
N LYS A 43 5.28 0.37 -5.37
CA LYS A 43 3.90 -0.05 -5.11
C LYS A 43 3.10 -0.19 -6.41
N SER A 44 3.32 0.72 -7.36
CA SER A 44 2.67 0.68 -8.68
C SER A 44 2.97 -0.61 -9.45
N GLN A 45 4.22 -1.09 -9.41
CA GLN A 45 4.58 -2.34 -10.08
C GLN A 45 3.78 -3.53 -9.55
N HIS A 46 3.57 -3.60 -8.23
CA HIS A 46 2.72 -4.62 -7.66
C HIS A 46 1.27 -4.52 -8.18
N PHE A 47 0.70 -3.33 -8.26
CA PHE A 47 -0.64 -3.12 -8.80
C PHE A 47 -0.73 -3.47 -10.29
N ASP A 48 0.33 -3.27 -11.07
CA ASP A 48 0.38 -3.65 -12.49
C ASP A 48 0.25 -5.18 -12.69
N PHE A 49 0.81 -5.98 -11.77
CA PHE A 49 0.63 -7.45 -11.77
C PHE A 49 -0.68 -7.89 -11.14
N LEU A 50 -1.17 -7.19 -10.11
CA LEU A 50 -2.40 -7.56 -9.42
C LEU A 50 -3.64 -7.25 -10.24
N ARG A 51 -3.69 -6.14 -10.95
CA ARG A 51 -4.88 -5.67 -11.69
C ARG A 51 -5.41 -6.69 -12.70
N PRO A 52 -4.60 -7.32 -13.57
CA PRO A 52 -5.09 -8.35 -14.49
C PRO A 52 -5.73 -9.56 -13.77
N LEU A 53 -5.18 -9.97 -12.64
CA LEU A 53 -5.74 -11.07 -11.84
C LEU A 53 -7.10 -10.69 -11.24
N ILE A 54 -7.23 -9.45 -10.77
CA ILE A 54 -8.50 -8.92 -10.26
C ILE A 54 -9.53 -8.81 -11.39
N GLU A 55 -9.15 -8.36 -12.58
CA GLU A 55 -10.03 -8.27 -13.74
C GLU A 55 -10.58 -9.66 -14.13
N GLU A 56 -9.70 -10.66 -14.22
CA GLU A 56 -10.08 -12.05 -14.55
C GLU A 56 -11.03 -12.64 -13.50
N ILE A 57 -10.73 -12.51 -12.21
CA ILE A 57 -11.62 -12.98 -11.13
C ILE A 57 -12.94 -12.21 -11.14
N SER A 58 -12.92 -10.91 -11.36
CA SER A 58 -14.14 -10.08 -11.40
C SER A 58 -15.08 -10.49 -12.53
N GLU A 59 -14.54 -10.79 -13.72
CA GLU A 59 -15.30 -11.32 -14.84
C GLU A 59 -15.92 -12.68 -14.47
N LEU A 60 -15.15 -13.57 -13.87
CA LEU A 60 -15.57 -14.90 -13.50
C LEU A 60 -16.75 -14.92 -12.49
N ILE A 61 -16.72 -14.00 -11.52
CA ILE A 61 -17.75 -13.91 -10.47
C ILE A 61 -18.83 -12.86 -10.73
N GLY A 62 -18.73 -12.10 -11.83
CA GLY A 62 -19.73 -11.15 -12.28
C GLY A 62 -19.81 -9.86 -11.45
N ILE A 63 -18.69 -9.36 -10.98
CA ILE A 63 -18.62 -8.07 -10.25
C ILE A 63 -17.67 -7.08 -10.95
N GLU A 64 -17.86 -5.80 -10.69
CA GLU A 64 -16.94 -4.75 -11.18
C GLU A 64 -15.57 -4.87 -10.48
N PRO A 65 -14.43 -4.84 -11.22
CA PRO A 65 -13.08 -4.91 -10.63
C PRO A 65 -12.83 -3.86 -9.55
N TRP A 66 -13.48 -2.70 -9.64
CA TRP A 66 -13.37 -1.62 -8.66
C TRP A 66 -13.78 -2.03 -7.24
N HIS A 67 -14.62 -3.05 -7.07
CA HIS A 67 -14.97 -3.57 -5.75
C HIS A 67 -13.81 -4.32 -5.08
N LEU A 68 -12.81 -4.74 -5.83
CA LEU A 68 -11.67 -5.54 -5.35
C LEU A 68 -10.34 -4.80 -5.38
N ILE A 69 -10.19 -3.77 -6.25
CA ILE A 69 -8.98 -2.97 -6.37
C ILE A 69 -9.33 -1.51 -6.58
N CYS A 70 -8.72 -0.62 -5.80
CA CYS A 70 -8.88 0.81 -5.96
C CYS A 70 -8.16 1.35 -7.21
N ASP A 71 -8.64 2.47 -7.73
CA ASP A 71 -7.97 3.15 -8.82
C ASP A 71 -6.70 3.85 -8.36
N SER A 72 -5.71 3.89 -9.23
CA SER A 72 -4.46 4.59 -8.99
C SER A 72 -3.74 4.92 -10.29
N PHE A 73 -2.86 5.91 -10.23
CA PHE A 73 -1.89 6.21 -11.29
C PHE A 73 -0.59 6.72 -10.69
N VAL A 74 0.47 6.77 -11.51
CA VAL A 74 1.77 7.28 -11.11
C VAL A 74 1.98 8.65 -11.72
N SER A 75 2.27 9.65 -10.88
CA SER A 75 2.76 10.96 -11.32
C SER A 75 4.28 10.94 -11.34
N GLU A 76 4.86 11.39 -12.44
CA GLU A 76 6.33 11.49 -12.60
C GLU A 76 6.95 12.71 -11.92
N GLU A 77 6.14 13.51 -11.24
CA GLU A 77 6.63 14.71 -10.53
C GLU A 77 7.46 14.33 -9.31
N LYS A 78 8.69 14.83 -9.25
CA LYS A 78 9.69 14.42 -8.24
C LYS A 78 9.99 15.51 -7.22
N CYS A 79 9.85 16.75 -7.62
CA CYS A 79 10.41 17.88 -6.89
C CYS A 79 9.30 18.84 -6.44
N LEU A 80 8.62 18.49 -5.35
CA LEU A 80 7.56 19.35 -4.78
C LEU A 80 8.11 20.68 -4.20
N GLU A 81 9.40 20.84 -4.09
CA GLU A 81 10.03 22.14 -3.74
C GLU A 81 9.84 23.18 -4.85
N LYS A 82 9.74 22.74 -6.11
CA LYS A 82 9.44 23.60 -7.26
C LYS A 82 7.94 23.80 -7.40
N GLU A 83 7.53 25.07 -7.52
CA GLU A 83 6.12 25.42 -7.69
C GLU A 83 5.50 24.78 -8.93
N ALA A 84 6.20 24.77 -10.06
CA ALA A 84 5.72 24.16 -11.29
C ALA A 84 5.38 22.67 -11.12
N CYS A 85 6.17 21.89 -10.37
CA CYS A 85 5.88 20.50 -10.08
C CYS A 85 4.65 20.35 -9.19
N ARG A 86 4.46 21.24 -8.20
CA ARG A 86 3.25 21.24 -7.36
C ARG A 86 2.00 21.55 -8.16
N ILE A 87 2.07 22.54 -9.08
CA ILE A 87 0.96 22.89 -9.96
C ILE A 87 0.55 21.67 -10.79
N LYS A 88 1.50 21.02 -11.46
CA LYS A 88 1.21 19.86 -12.29
C LYS A 88 0.63 18.69 -11.48
N LEU A 89 1.23 18.36 -10.33
CA LEU A 89 0.69 17.32 -9.46
C LEU A 89 -0.72 17.67 -8.96
N ALA A 90 -1.00 18.94 -8.65
CA ALA A 90 -2.31 19.40 -8.23
C ALA A 90 -3.35 19.23 -9.34
N GLU A 91 -3.02 19.59 -10.58
CA GLU A 91 -3.86 19.40 -11.76
C GLU A 91 -4.16 17.91 -12.01
N GLU A 92 -3.15 17.04 -11.95
CA GLU A 92 -3.31 15.59 -12.07
C GLU A 92 -4.24 15.02 -10.99
N VAL A 93 -4.12 15.49 -9.75
CA VAL A 93 -4.99 15.09 -8.63
C VAL A 93 -6.43 15.56 -8.83
N ASP A 94 -6.65 16.81 -9.29
CA ASP A 94 -8.00 17.32 -9.54
C ASP A 94 -8.69 16.56 -10.69
N VAL A 95 -7.97 16.23 -11.76
CA VAL A 95 -8.48 15.37 -12.85
C VAL A 95 -8.88 14.00 -12.32
N PHE A 96 -8.05 13.40 -11.47
CA PHE A 96 -8.33 12.08 -10.90
C PHE A 96 -9.52 12.10 -9.93
N LEU A 97 -9.63 13.14 -9.09
CA LEU A 97 -10.80 13.34 -8.22
C LEU A 97 -12.11 13.49 -9.02
N ALA A 98 -12.08 14.22 -10.13
CA ALA A 98 -13.24 14.35 -11.03
C ALA A 98 -13.62 12.98 -11.63
N HIS A 99 -12.64 12.20 -12.11
CA HIS A 99 -12.88 10.83 -12.60
C HIS A 99 -13.51 9.93 -11.52
N LEU A 100 -13.01 9.98 -10.28
CA LEU A 100 -13.59 9.22 -9.18
C LEU A 100 -15.01 9.68 -8.84
N SER A 101 -15.29 11.00 -8.88
CA SER A 101 -16.64 11.54 -8.66
C SER A 101 -17.65 11.01 -9.69
N GLU A 102 -17.27 10.98 -10.97
CA GLU A 102 -18.10 10.42 -12.04
C GLU A 102 -18.36 8.91 -11.81
N ARG A 103 -17.35 8.16 -11.39
CA ARG A 103 -17.49 6.74 -11.07
C ARG A 103 -18.41 6.53 -9.86
N TYR A 104 -18.23 7.31 -8.79
CA TYR A 104 -19.06 7.21 -7.58
C TYR A 104 -20.52 7.50 -7.90
N ALA A 105 -20.79 8.54 -8.71
CA ALA A 105 -22.14 8.83 -9.16
C ALA A 105 -22.77 7.67 -9.97
N ARG A 106 -21.99 7.04 -10.87
CA ARG A 106 -22.46 5.90 -11.67
C ARG A 106 -22.76 4.67 -10.80
N LEU A 107 -21.97 4.44 -9.76
CA LEU A 107 -22.10 3.28 -8.87
C LEU A 107 -22.99 3.53 -7.65
N GLY A 108 -23.58 4.74 -7.53
CA GLY A 108 -24.45 5.09 -6.41
C GLY A 108 -23.71 5.23 -5.07
N VAL A 109 -22.44 5.58 -5.09
CA VAL A 109 -21.63 5.82 -3.89
C VAL A 109 -21.86 7.25 -3.42
N ASP A 110 -22.52 7.41 -2.27
CA ASP A 110 -22.88 8.70 -1.68
C ASP A 110 -21.76 9.22 -0.76
N ARG A 111 -20.65 9.62 -1.37
CA ARG A 111 -19.54 10.31 -0.68
C ARG A 111 -18.67 11.06 -1.67
N ASP A 112 -17.96 12.07 -1.19
CA ASP A 112 -16.93 12.75 -1.97
C ASP A 112 -15.66 11.89 -2.05
N PRO A 113 -14.98 11.86 -3.22
CA PRO A 113 -13.75 11.13 -3.36
C PRO A 113 -12.60 11.79 -2.59
N VAL A 114 -11.72 10.95 -2.11
CA VAL A 114 -10.48 11.34 -1.43
C VAL A 114 -9.34 10.56 -2.10
N VAL A 115 -8.17 11.14 -2.21
CA VAL A 115 -7.00 10.45 -2.72
C VAL A 115 -5.83 10.48 -1.75
N TYR A 116 -5.02 9.43 -1.79
CA TYR A 116 -3.72 9.40 -1.15
C TYR A 116 -2.63 9.74 -2.15
N VAL A 117 -1.82 10.73 -1.80
CA VAL A 117 -0.54 11.00 -2.47
C VAL A 117 0.54 10.29 -1.66
N LYS A 118 1.22 9.32 -2.28
CA LYS A 118 2.18 8.44 -1.61
C LYS A 118 3.51 8.46 -2.35
N ASN A 119 4.62 8.43 -1.62
CA ASN A 119 5.89 8.03 -2.23
C ASN A 119 5.76 6.59 -2.75
N ASN A 120 5.99 6.35 -4.03
CA ASN A 120 5.81 5.06 -4.68
C ASN A 120 6.75 3.97 -4.10
N ARG A 121 7.93 4.36 -3.60
CA ARG A 121 8.90 3.51 -2.88
C ARG A 121 8.82 3.62 -1.36
N GLY A 122 7.95 4.47 -0.81
CA GLY A 122 7.86 4.71 0.64
C GLY A 122 7.37 3.48 1.42
N THR A 123 7.87 3.31 2.64
CA THR A 123 7.52 2.22 3.56
C THR A 123 7.01 2.77 4.89
N TYR A 124 6.56 1.90 5.79
CA TYR A 124 6.15 2.21 7.18
C TYR A 124 5.03 3.26 7.31
N GLY A 125 4.21 3.45 6.27
CA GLY A 125 3.17 4.49 6.29
C GLY A 125 3.71 5.92 6.28
N LEU A 126 5.00 6.11 5.99
CA LEU A 126 5.62 7.43 5.84
C LEU A 126 5.43 7.97 4.42
N GLY A 127 5.45 9.29 4.27
CA GLY A 127 5.28 9.91 2.96
C GLY A 127 3.90 9.70 2.35
N ILE A 128 2.85 9.65 3.17
CA ILE A 128 1.45 9.58 2.75
C ILE A 128 0.73 10.85 3.16
N MET A 129 -0.01 11.42 2.22
CA MET A 129 -0.89 12.56 2.43
C MET A 129 -2.26 12.26 1.83
N THR A 130 -3.30 12.56 2.59
CA THR A 130 -4.69 12.52 2.13
C THR A 130 -5.07 13.89 1.61
N VAL A 131 -5.67 13.96 0.42
CA VAL A 131 -6.12 15.20 -0.20
C VAL A 131 -7.50 15.03 -0.82
N THR A 132 -8.28 16.11 -0.80
CA THR A 132 -9.63 16.24 -1.40
C THR A 132 -9.66 17.27 -2.51
N SER A 133 -8.55 17.98 -2.75
CA SER A 133 -8.36 18.90 -3.87
C SER A 133 -6.88 19.09 -4.16
N GLY A 134 -6.54 19.42 -5.41
CA GLY A 134 -5.18 19.79 -5.82
C GLY A 134 -4.67 21.05 -5.11
N GLU A 135 -5.55 21.98 -4.75
CA GLU A 135 -5.18 23.20 -4.02
C GLU A 135 -4.41 22.90 -2.72
N GLN A 136 -4.73 21.79 -2.04
CA GLN A 136 -4.04 21.38 -0.83
C GLN A 136 -2.56 21.07 -1.07
N LEU A 137 -2.17 20.69 -2.29
CA LEU A 137 -0.79 20.45 -2.69
C LEU A 137 -0.04 21.75 -3.00
N LEU A 138 -0.74 22.77 -3.51
CA LEU A 138 -0.16 24.09 -3.75
C LEU A 138 0.23 24.78 -2.44
N ASN A 139 -0.58 24.61 -1.41
CA ASN A 139 -0.45 25.26 -0.10
C ASN A 139 0.30 24.40 0.94
N LEU A 140 1.20 23.51 0.49
CA LEU A 140 1.99 22.67 1.39
C LEU A 140 3.01 23.49 2.18
N SER A 141 3.00 23.33 3.51
CA SER A 141 4.11 23.84 4.32
C SER A 141 5.41 23.04 4.04
N ASN A 142 6.56 23.68 4.22
CA ASN A 142 7.86 23.03 4.04
C ASN A 142 8.00 21.73 4.85
N ARG A 143 7.40 21.67 6.05
CA ARG A 143 7.39 20.46 6.89
C ARG A 143 6.58 19.33 6.24
N LYS A 144 5.41 19.65 5.67
CA LYS A 144 4.55 18.65 4.99
C LYS A 144 5.21 18.18 3.70
N MET A 145 5.79 19.07 2.90
CA MET A 145 6.56 18.72 1.71
C MET A 145 7.70 17.75 2.03
N LYS A 146 8.54 18.09 3.01
CA LYS A 146 9.62 17.21 3.43
C LYS A 146 9.10 15.85 3.88
N LYS A 147 8.01 15.80 4.65
CA LYS A 147 7.42 14.54 5.09
C LYS A 147 6.92 13.68 3.92
N LEU A 148 6.39 14.30 2.86
CA LEU A 148 5.91 13.61 1.67
C LEU A 148 7.06 13.12 0.79
N MET A 149 8.12 13.92 0.65
CA MET A 149 9.28 13.63 -0.19
C MET A 149 10.27 12.65 0.46
N TYR A 150 10.40 12.66 1.78
CA TYR A 150 11.38 11.81 2.47
C TYR A 150 10.67 10.73 3.28
N GLY A 151 10.82 9.48 2.85
CA GLY A 151 10.49 8.29 3.65
C GLY A 151 11.52 8.05 4.77
N LYS A 152 11.53 6.86 5.33
CA LYS A 152 12.62 6.39 6.20
C LYS A 152 13.83 6.05 5.32
N GLY A 153 14.97 6.66 5.58
CA GLY A 153 16.17 6.54 4.73
C GLY A 153 16.38 7.77 3.83
N THR A 154 17.48 7.80 3.13
CA THR A 154 17.91 8.88 2.22
C THR A 154 17.44 8.70 0.78
N THR A 155 16.46 7.82 0.55
CA THR A 155 15.98 7.51 -0.79
C THR A 155 15.16 8.68 -1.31
N ASP A 156 15.65 9.35 -2.35
CA ASP A 156 14.92 10.40 -3.04
C ASP A 156 13.62 9.86 -3.64
N VAL A 157 12.58 10.68 -3.62
CA VAL A 157 11.33 10.36 -4.33
C VAL A 157 11.60 10.39 -5.83
N GLU A 158 11.31 9.28 -6.50
CA GLU A 158 11.37 9.18 -7.95
C GLU A 158 10.04 9.54 -8.61
N ASP A 159 8.95 9.16 -7.96
CA ASP A 159 7.59 9.36 -8.43
C ASP A 159 6.59 9.25 -7.27
N PHE A 160 5.36 9.73 -7.49
CA PHE A 160 4.27 9.60 -6.55
C PHE A 160 3.21 8.65 -7.08
N LEU A 161 2.76 7.72 -6.25
CA LEU A 161 1.55 6.96 -6.46
C LEU A 161 0.36 7.77 -5.93
N ILE A 162 -0.56 8.11 -6.83
CA ILE A 162 -1.84 8.74 -6.52
C ILE A 162 -2.89 7.63 -6.50
N GLN A 163 -3.51 7.42 -5.37
CA GLN A 163 -4.40 6.28 -5.17
C GLN A 163 -5.72 6.74 -4.55
N GLU A 164 -6.82 6.17 -5.03
CA GLU A 164 -8.15 6.35 -4.43
C GLU A 164 -8.13 6.02 -2.93
N GLY A 165 -8.74 6.89 -2.13
CA GLY A 165 -8.90 6.69 -0.70
C GLY A 165 -10.18 5.91 -0.40
N VAL A 166 -10.01 4.72 0.15
CA VAL A 166 -11.14 3.85 0.54
C VAL A 166 -11.25 3.84 2.06
N PRO A 167 -12.41 4.25 2.64
CA PRO A 167 -12.61 4.20 4.08
C PRO A 167 -12.71 2.76 4.57
N THR A 168 -12.11 2.46 5.72
CA THR A 168 -12.39 1.19 6.38
C THR A 168 -13.78 1.18 6.99
N LEU A 169 -14.52 0.10 6.77
CA LEU A 169 -15.83 -0.13 7.40
C LEU A 169 -15.71 -0.82 8.74
N MET A 170 -14.57 -1.46 9.01
CA MET A 170 -14.34 -2.18 10.26
C MET A 170 -14.06 -1.17 11.39
N LYS A 171 -14.74 -1.37 12.51
CA LYS A 171 -14.58 -0.55 13.73
C LYS A 171 -14.64 -1.43 14.97
N THR A 172 -13.95 -1.00 16.02
CA THR A 172 -14.12 -1.57 17.37
C THR A 172 -15.50 -1.19 17.92
N GLU A 173 -15.90 -1.80 19.05
CA GLU A 173 -17.10 -1.38 19.78
C GLU A 173 -17.05 0.10 20.20
N ALA A 174 -15.85 0.63 20.44
CA ALA A 174 -15.63 2.04 20.75
C ALA A 174 -15.70 2.97 19.54
N GLY A 175 -15.81 2.42 18.31
CA GLY A 175 -15.88 3.16 17.07
C GLY A 175 -14.52 3.46 16.42
N ASP A 176 -13.42 2.94 16.95
CA ASP A 176 -12.09 3.13 16.41
C ASP A 176 -11.92 2.37 15.08
N PRO A 177 -11.30 2.96 14.05
CA PRO A 177 -11.12 2.32 12.76
C PRO A 177 -10.13 1.15 12.84
N VAL A 178 -10.44 0.09 12.09
CA VAL A 178 -9.72 -1.17 12.07
C VAL A 178 -9.39 -1.56 10.63
N GLU A 179 -8.21 -2.12 10.40
CA GLU A 179 -7.85 -2.78 9.15
C GLU A 179 -7.24 -4.17 9.39
N PRO A 180 -7.56 -5.18 8.56
CA PRO A 180 -6.98 -6.50 8.67
C PRO A 180 -5.53 -6.49 8.19
N VAL A 181 -4.69 -7.30 8.81
CA VAL A 181 -3.36 -7.67 8.36
C VAL A 181 -3.30 -9.18 8.27
N VAL A 182 -2.93 -9.68 7.10
CA VAL A 182 -2.90 -11.12 6.79
C VAL A 182 -1.47 -11.56 6.60
N TYR A 183 -1.07 -12.61 7.28
CA TYR A 183 0.17 -13.32 6.99
C TYR A 183 -0.09 -14.45 6.00
N LEU A 184 0.71 -14.45 4.95
CA LEU A 184 0.67 -15.46 3.89
C LEU A 184 1.90 -16.35 4.01
N VAL A 185 1.70 -17.65 3.97
CA VAL A 185 2.75 -18.65 4.00
C VAL A 185 2.45 -19.71 2.95
N ASP A 186 3.39 -19.94 2.05
CA ASP A 186 3.31 -20.95 0.98
C ASP A 186 2.04 -20.84 0.11
N GLY A 187 1.53 -19.64 -0.11
CA GLY A 187 0.34 -19.37 -0.93
C GLY A 187 -0.96 -19.21 -0.13
N ASP A 188 -0.99 -19.63 1.13
CA ASP A 188 -2.19 -19.64 1.94
C ASP A 188 -2.24 -18.50 2.96
N ALA A 189 -3.44 -17.98 3.24
CA ALA A 189 -3.69 -17.04 4.34
C ALA A 189 -3.60 -17.78 5.68
N SER A 190 -2.45 -17.67 6.34
CA SER A 190 -2.10 -18.51 7.50
C SER A 190 -2.49 -17.91 8.85
N SER A 191 -2.44 -16.61 9.01
CA SER A 191 -2.81 -15.96 10.24
C SER A 191 -3.25 -14.52 10.05
N TRP A 192 -4.01 -14.02 11.03
CA TRP A 192 -4.68 -12.74 11.00
C TRP A 192 -4.45 -11.97 12.27
N PHE A 193 -4.21 -10.67 12.13
CA PHE A 193 -4.36 -9.71 13.20
C PHE A 193 -4.94 -8.40 12.64
N TYR A 194 -5.37 -7.54 13.52
CA TYR A 194 -6.06 -6.31 13.16
C TYR A 194 -5.29 -5.12 13.68
N ARG A 195 -5.11 -4.12 12.82
CA ARG A 195 -4.52 -2.84 13.20
C ARG A 195 -5.63 -1.88 13.57
N VAL A 196 -5.60 -1.41 14.81
CA VAL A 196 -6.55 -0.45 15.36
C VAL A 196 -5.82 0.87 15.61
N ASN A 197 -6.43 1.99 15.25
CA ASN A 197 -5.82 3.29 15.49
C ASN A 197 -6.83 4.34 15.97
N PRO A 198 -7.00 4.50 17.30
CA PRO A 198 -7.98 5.41 17.88
C PRO A 198 -7.71 6.91 17.61
N LYS A 199 -6.54 7.26 17.06
CA LYS A 199 -6.16 8.64 16.70
C LYS A 199 -6.40 8.97 15.24
N LYS A 200 -7.05 8.08 14.50
CA LYS A 200 -7.35 8.23 13.08
C LYS A 200 -8.84 8.07 12.84
N ASP A 201 -9.29 8.61 11.71
CA ASP A 201 -10.59 8.33 11.13
C ASP A 201 -10.51 7.15 10.13
N GLU A 202 -11.62 6.78 9.56
CA GLU A 202 -11.71 5.67 8.60
C GLU A 202 -10.94 5.88 7.29
N ILE A 203 -10.60 7.14 6.95
CA ILE A 203 -9.78 7.51 5.78
C ILE A 203 -8.31 7.68 6.17
N GLY A 204 -8.01 7.81 7.44
CA GLY A 204 -6.65 8.03 7.91
C GLY A 204 -5.73 6.82 7.63
N ASN A 205 -4.45 7.09 7.39
CA ASN A 205 -3.45 6.01 7.38
C ASN A 205 -3.32 5.40 8.77
N LEU A 206 -3.87 4.20 8.97
CA LEU A 206 -3.85 3.51 10.26
C LEU A 206 -2.45 2.99 10.62
N ASN A 207 -1.56 2.78 9.64
CA ASN A 207 -0.17 2.37 9.88
C ASN A 207 0.68 3.56 10.36
N SER A 208 0.55 3.88 11.63
CA SER A 208 1.29 4.98 12.27
C SER A 208 1.65 4.61 13.71
N PRO A 209 2.56 5.33 14.38
CA PRO A 209 3.02 4.99 15.73
C PRO A 209 1.94 4.93 16.82
N SER A 210 0.75 5.45 16.55
CA SER A 210 -0.40 5.37 17.47
C SER A 210 -1.25 4.12 17.28
N ALA A 211 -0.95 3.28 16.30
CA ALA A 211 -1.65 2.02 16.10
C ALA A 211 -1.26 1.00 17.18
N HIS A 212 -2.20 0.15 17.50
CA HIS A 212 -1.97 -1.10 18.24
C HIS A 212 -2.55 -2.27 17.46
N PHE A 213 -2.21 -3.48 17.88
CA PHE A 213 -2.61 -4.69 17.17
C PHE A 213 -3.41 -5.58 18.11
N VAL A 214 -4.46 -6.18 17.54
CA VAL A 214 -5.36 -7.12 18.23
C VAL A 214 -5.37 -8.41 17.41
N SER A 215 -5.23 -9.56 18.07
CA SER A 215 -5.34 -10.85 17.37
C SER A 215 -6.81 -11.20 17.11
N SER A 216 -7.06 -12.09 16.16
CA SER A 216 -8.39 -12.64 15.92
C SER A 216 -8.91 -13.50 17.09
N GLU A 217 -8.00 -14.00 17.93
CA GLU A 217 -8.35 -14.74 19.15
C GLU A 217 -8.83 -13.80 20.27
N GLU A 218 -8.23 -12.60 20.36
CA GLU A 218 -8.62 -11.58 21.36
C GLU A 218 -9.96 -10.92 21.02
N ASP A 219 -10.24 -10.71 19.73
CA ASP A 219 -11.52 -10.16 19.26
C ASP A 219 -12.04 -10.92 18.03
N PRO A 220 -12.79 -12.02 18.26
CA PRO A 220 -13.38 -12.80 17.17
C PRO A 220 -14.43 -12.04 16.34
N SER A 221 -14.95 -10.90 16.83
CA SER A 221 -15.95 -10.09 16.11
C SER A 221 -15.41 -9.53 14.80
N PHE A 222 -14.08 -9.39 14.67
CA PHE A 222 -13.42 -8.98 13.43
C PHE A 222 -13.44 -10.06 12.35
N MET A 223 -13.66 -11.32 12.71
CA MET A 223 -13.83 -12.44 11.76
C MET A 223 -15.23 -12.41 11.15
N THR A 224 -15.46 -11.46 10.26
CA THR A 224 -16.74 -11.23 9.59
C THR A 224 -16.83 -12.00 8.26
N HIS A 225 -17.95 -11.86 7.54
CA HIS A 225 -18.09 -12.35 6.15
C HIS A 225 -17.02 -11.79 5.19
N ALA A 226 -16.46 -10.62 5.50
CA ALA A 226 -15.36 -10.05 4.73
C ALA A 226 -14.05 -10.86 4.85
N HIS A 227 -13.91 -11.75 5.82
CA HIS A 227 -12.72 -12.59 6.01
C HIS A 227 -12.37 -13.38 4.74
N ASN A 228 -13.33 -14.01 4.08
CA ASN A 228 -13.10 -14.77 2.85
C ASN A 228 -12.63 -13.86 1.70
N TRP A 229 -13.14 -12.63 1.61
CA TRP A 229 -12.70 -11.64 0.64
C TRP A 229 -11.26 -11.17 0.92
N HIS A 230 -10.93 -10.95 2.19
CA HIS A 230 -9.58 -10.61 2.58
C HIS A 230 -8.59 -11.74 2.28
N ALA A 231 -8.97 -13.01 2.51
CA ALA A 231 -8.18 -14.18 2.16
C ALA A 231 -7.92 -14.22 0.64
N LEU A 232 -8.99 -14.19 -0.16
CA LEU A 232 -8.89 -14.21 -1.63
C LEU A 232 -7.99 -13.09 -2.16
N LEU A 233 -8.21 -11.84 -1.71
CA LEU A 233 -7.40 -10.70 -2.16
C LEU A 233 -5.93 -10.84 -1.72
N SER A 234 -5.67 -11.40 -0.56
CA SER A 234 -4.32 -11.64 -0.07
C SER A 234 -3.59 -12.71 -0.89
N GLU A 235 -4.27 -13.78 -1.25
CA GLU A 235 -3.73 -14.86 -2.10
C GLU A 235 -3.49 -14.36 -3.53
N LEU A 236 -4.40 -13.58 -4.11
CA LEU A 236 -4.18 -12.91 -5.41
C LEU A 236 -3.00 -11.94 -5.37
N SER A 237 -2.86 -11.19 -4.27
CA SER A 237 -1.70 -10.32 -4.07
C SER A 237 -0.39 -11.11 -3.96
N MET A 238 -0.40 -12.29 -3.34
CA MET A 238 0.77 -13.15 -3.29
C MET A 238 1.13 -13.74 -4.66
N LEU A 239 0.13 -14.13 -5.45
CA LEU A 239 0.35 -14.55 -6.83
C LEU A 239 0.94 -13.41 -7.67
N ALA A 240 0.40 -12.19 -7.54
CA ALA A 240 0.94 -10.99 -8.20
C ALA A 240 2.41 -10.74 -7.78
N MET A 241 2.75 -10.93 -6.51
CA MET A 241 4.13 -10.82 -6.03
C MET A 241 5.04 -11.88 -6.66
N GLY A 242 4.55 -13.10 -6.86
CA GLY A 242 5.28 -14.16 -7.58
C GLY A 242 5.55 -13.78 -9.04
N LEU A 243 4.57 -13.20 -9.74
CA LEU A 243 4.72 -12.69 -11.09
C LEU A 243 5.70 -11.50 -11.16
N GLU A 244 5.60 -10.57 -10.21
CA GLU A 244 6.56 -9.47 -10.05
C GLU A 244 7.99 -10.00 -9.90
N TYR A 245 8.19 -11.01 -9.03
CA TYR A 245 9.50 -11.63 -8.85
C TYR A 245 10.03 -12.32 -10.10
N ALA A 246 9.17 -13.00 -10.85
CA ALA A 246 9.56 -13.67 -12.08
C ALA A 246 9.99 -12.69 -13.20
N ALA A 247 9.58 -11.43 -13.12
CA ALA A 247 9.94 -10.36 -14.07
C ALA A 247 11.23 -9.61 -13.68
N LEU A 248 11.81 -9.86 -12.49
CA LEU A 248 13.08 -9.28 -12.02
C LEU A 248 14.29 -10.13 -12.45
#